data_17c464a46170ab4f472d89935ae6bf45
#
_entry.id   17c464a46170ab4f472d89935ae6bf45
#
_cell.length_a   1.000
_cell.length_b   1.000
_cell.length_c   1.000
_cell.angle_alpha   90.00
_cell.angle_beta   90.00
_cell.angle_gamma   90.00
#
_symmetry.space_group_name_H-M   'P 1'
#
loop_
_entity.id
_entity.type
_entity.pdbx_description
1 polymer ?
#
loop_
_entity_poly.entity_id
_entity_poly.type
_entity_poly.pdbx_seq_one_letter_code
_entity_poly.pdbx_strand_id
1 'polypeptide(L)'
;SLKKDVWDELARRSENVIGDFNPTSQFWLEDWLMNYNDTIVIKSNYLDNPFLPETEKNRIATRAKRDKNFKRIHIDCEYGISEGVIFSNWQQIDVMPEGDGVYGLDYGFSNDPTALVKVIETHEAFYVDELIYRTGLLNRDIVRLMEQLGIRKDYDEIIADSAEPKSIQEMHNAGFNVKPAKKGADSIRVGIDKLQSKPIYVTKRSTNLIKEFRNYCWAVDKDGKPTNKPIDAYNHGVDAFRYAISPEHNFKFAIK
;
A
#
# COMPACT_ATOMS: atom_id res chain seq x y z
N SER A 1 0.10 4.28 21.65
CA SER A 1 0.92 5.14 20.76
C SER A 1 0.54 6.59 20.96
N LEU A 2 1.52 7.51 20.88
CA LEU A 2 1.27 8.95 20.98
C LEU A 2 0.41 9.39 19.78
N LYS A 3 -0.67 10.14 20.04
CA LYS A 3 -1.52 10.69 18.99
C LYS A 3 -0.80 11.84 18.29
N LYS A 4 -1.09 12.05 17.00
CA LYS A 4 -0.47 13.09 16.19
C LYS A 4 -0.70 14.50 16.75
N ASP A 5 -1.93 14.79 17.17
CA ASP A 5 -2.30 16.09 17.75
C ASP A 5 -1.50 16.44 19.01
N VAL A 6 -1.20 15.43 19.86
CA VAL A 6 -0.35 15.61 21.05
C VAL A 6 1.10 15.87 20.63
N TRP A 7 1.60 15.17 19.63
CA TRP A 7 2.94 15.41 19.08
C TRP A 7 3.07 16.81 18.49
N ASP A 8 2.12 17.23 17.68
CA ASP A 8 2.08 18.55 17.04
C ASP A 8 2.09 19.67 18.10
N GLU A 9 1.38 19.46 19.21
CA GLU A 9 1.36 20.42 20.32
C GLU A 9 2.68 20.46 21.09
N LEU A 10 3.33 19.32 21.30
CA LEU A 10 4.67 19.25 21.92
C LEU A 10 5.73 19.90 21.02
N ALA A 11 5.74 19.59 19.75
CA ALA A 11 6.69 20.13 18.77
C ALA A 11 6.58 21.65 18.64
N ARG A 12 5.37 22.20 18.72
CA ARG A 12 5.15 23.64 18.67
C ARG A 12 5.66 24.39 19.90
N ARG A 13 5.76 23.71 21.06
CA ARG A 13 6.17 24.32 22.35
C ARG A 13 7.60 24.01 22.74
N SER A 14 8.30 23.20 21.99
CA SER A 14 9.63 22.72 22.32
C SER A 14 10.60 23.03 21.18
N GLU A 15 11.80 23.41 21.53
CA GLU A 15 12.89 23.65 20.58
C GLU A 15 13.40 22.34 19.99
N ASN A 16 13.40 21.27 20.79
CA ASN A 16 13.75 19.91 20.36
C ASN A 16 12.78 18.90 20.98
N VAL A 17 12.35 17.92 20.21
CA VAL A 17 11.53 16.81 20.67
C VAL A 17 12.24 15.50 20.36
N ILE A 18 12.41 14.66 21.37
CA ILE A 18 12.98 13.31 21.23
C ILE A 18 11.86 12.32 21.52
N GLY A 19 11.65 11.40 20.58
CA GLY A 19 10.68 10.31 20.74
C GLY A 19 11.34 8.97 20.41
N ASP A 20 10.97 7.94 21.15
CA ASP A 20 11.34 6.57 20.86
C ASP A 20 10.09 5.71 20.63
N PHE A 21 10.21 4.71 19.78
CA PHE A 21 9.13 3.76 19.51
C PHE A 21 9.65 2.47 18.91
N ASN A 22 8.92 1.38 19.13
CA ASN A 22 9.11 0.17 18.34
C ASN A 22 8.19 0.24 17.11
N PRO A 23 8.70 -0.01 15.90
CA PRO A 23 7.93 0.10 14.66
C PRO A 23 6.99 -1.11 14.49
N THR A 24 6.04 -1.29 15.41
CA THR A 24 5.09 -2.42 15.38
C THR A 24 4.14 -2.34 14.21
N SER A 25 3.73 -1.14 13.82
CA SER A 25 2.92 -0.84 12.64
C SER A 25 3.23 0.55 12.14
N GLN A 26 2.99 0.79 10.87
CA GLN A 26 3.13 2.11 10.26
C GLN A 26 2.07 3.06 10.81
N PHE A 27 2.43 4.30 11.15
CA PHE A 27 1.53 5.30 11.71
C PHE A 27 1.93 6.71 11.26
N TRP A 28 1.25 7.75 11.72
CA TRP A 28 1.41 9.14 11.30
C TRP A 28 2.86 9.68 11.33
N LEU A 29 3.74 9.10 12.14
CA LEU A 29 5.13 9.56 12.26
C LEU A 29 5.92 9.39 10.96
N GLU A 30 5.59 8.39 10.14
CA GLU A 30 6.26 8.22 8.84
C GLU A 30 5.93 9.37 7.89
N ASP A 31 4.67 9.80 7.87
CA ASP A 31 4.26 10.97 7.09
C ASP A 31 4.96 12.24 7.58
N TRP A 32 5.17 12.35 8.91
CA TRP A 32 5.94 13.43 9.51
C TRP A 32 7.41 13.39 9.04
N LEU A 33 8.06 12.25 9.16
CA LEU A 33 9.46 12.07 8.77
C LEU A 33 9.73 12.37 7.29
N MET A 34 8.76 12.12 6.43
CA MET A 34 8.85 12.42 4.99
C MET A 34 8.71 13.93 4.68
N ASN A 35 8.04 14.68 5.54
CA ASN A 35 7.71 16.09 5.29
C ASN A 35 8.61 17.10 6.03
N TYR A 36 9.44 16.64 6.98
CA TYR A 36 10.29 17.51 7.80
C TYR A 36 11.76 17.13 7.65
N ASN A 37 12.53 18.00 6.99
CA ASN A 37 13.96 17.79 6.68
C ASN A 37 14.90 17.97 7.88
N ASP A 38 14.41 18.45 9.03
CA ASP A 38 15.17 18.71 10.25
C ASP A 38 15.07 17.57 11.27
N THR A 39 14.54 16.42 10.85
CA THR A 39 14.37 15.26 11.70
C THR A 39 15.52 14.28 11.53
N ILE A 40 16.12 13.85 12.65
CA ILE A 40 17.14 12.81 12.68
C ILE A 40 16.50 11.51 13.16
N VAL A 41 16.59 10.46 12.35
CA VAL A 41 16.13 9.11 12.70
C VAL A 41 17.33 8.25 13.09
N ILE A 42 17.34 7.79 14.34
CA ILE A 42 18.36 6.87 14.84
C ILE A 42 17.71 5.49 14.99
N LYS A 43 18.22 4.52 14.23
CA LYS A 43 17.82 3.11 14.39
C LYS A 43 18.82 2.43 15.33
N SER A 44 18.30 1.84 16.41
CA SER A 44 19.11 1.08 17.35
C SER A 44 18.42 -0.24 17.71
N ASN A 45 19.21 -1.25 17.97
CA ASN A 45 18.74 -2.55 18.41
C ASN A 45 19.53 -3.06 19.61
N TYR A 46 19.25 -4.25 20.08
CA TYR A 46 19.89 -4.82 21.27
C TYR A 46 21.41 -5.01 21.16
N LEU A 47 21.98 -5.07 19.95
CA LEU A 47 23.42 -5.19 19.75
C LEU A 47 24.16 -3.88 20.03
N ASP A 48 23.47 -2.74 19.92
CA ASP A 48 24.02 -1.43 20.20
C ASP A 48 24.14 -1.14 21.71
N ASN A 49 23.54 -2.01 22.55
CA ASN A 49 23.65 -1.90 24.00
C ASN A 49 24.82 -2.73 24.55
N PRO A 50 25.96 -2.10 24.88
CA PRO A 50 27.14 -2.84 25.38
C PRO A 50 26.93 -3.45 26.78
N PHE A 51 25.93 -2.98 27.52
CA PHE A 51 25.63 -3.42 28.88
C PHE A 51 24.62 -4.57 28.94
N LEU A 52 24.07 -4.99 27.80
CA LEU A 52 23.09 -6.07 27.77
C LEU A 52 23.79 -7.41 28.04
N PRO A 53 23.35 -8.21 29.05
CA PRO A 53 23.93 -9.51 29.31
C PRO A 53 23.84 -10.48 28.11
N GLU A 54 24.85 -11.30 27.94
CA GLU A 54 24.89 -12.29 26.83
C GLU A 54 23.71 -13.28 26.85
N THR A 55 23.20 -13.60 28.04
CA THR A 55 21.99 -14.43 28.18
C THR A 55 20.77 -13.79 27.54
N GLU A 56 20.59 -12.47 27.70
CA GLU A 56 19.50 -11.72 27.06
C GLU A 56 19.70 -11.55 25.56
N LYS A 57 20.93 -11.28 25.12
CA LYS A 57 21.25 -11.26 23.68
C LYS A 57 20.90 -12.57 23.01
N ASN A 58 21.27 -13.70 23.62
CA ASN A 58 20.96 -15.04 23.12
C ASN A 58 19.45 -15.33 23.11
N ARG A 59 18.70 -14.86 24.11
CA ARG A 59 17.25 -14.99 24.17
C ARG A 59 16.58 -14.22 23.02
N ILE A 60 16.99 -12.98 22.79
CA ILE A 60 16.49 -12.14 21.69
C ILE A 60 16.82 -12.79 20.35
N ALA A 61 18.07 -13.18 20.14
CA ALA A 61 18.50 -13.85 18.91
C ALA A 61 17.74 -15.16 18.63
N THR A 62 17.48 -15.95 19.68
CA THR A 62 16.71 -17.21 19.55
C THR A 62 15.25 -16.94 19.18
N ARG A 63 14.61 -15.91 19.78
CA ARG A 63 13.25 -15.51 19.43
C ARG A 63 13.18 -15.04 17.97
N ALA A 64 14.14 -14.23 17.54
CA ALA A 64 14.19 -13.70 16.18
C ALA A 64 14.32 -14.78 15.09
N LYS A 65 14.95 -15.91 15.39
CA LYS A 65 15.01 -17.05 14.46
C LYS A 65 13.65 -17.72 14.24
N ARG A 66 12.76 -17.64 15.23
CA ARG A 66 11.43 -18.28 15.21
C ARG A 66 10.32 -17.33 14.78
N ASP A 67 10.47 -16.05 15.10
CA ASP A 67 9.47 -15.00 14.88
C ASP A 67 10.05 -13.93 13.94
N LYS A 68 9.70 -14.05 12.66
CA LYS A 68 10.17 -13.13 11.60
C LYS A 68 9.69 -11.69 11.84
N ASN A 69 8.47 -11.51 12.40
CA ASN A 69 7.94 -10.19 12.68
C ASN A 69 8.65 -9.53 13.87
N PHE A 70 8.95 -10.32 14.90
CA PHE A 70 9.79 -9.88 16.01
C PHE A 70 11.18 -9.45 15.53
N LYS A 71 11.82 -10.25 14.67
CA LYS A 71 13.11 -9.92 14.07
C LYS A 71 13.03 -8.59 13.32
N ARG A 72 12.03 -8.44 12.48
CA ARG A 72 11.80 -7.23 11.67
C ARG A 72 11.68 -5.97 12.56
N ILE A 73 10.87 -6.04 13.60
CA ILE A 73 10.60 -4.91 14.50
C ILE A 73 11.81 -4.59 15.39
N HIS A 74 12.34 -5.59 16.08
CA HIS A 74 13.26 -5.39 17.20
C HIS A 74 14.74 -5.55 16.84
N ILE A 75 15.05 -6.08 15.66
CA ILE A 75 16.43 -6.25 15.20
C ILE A 75 16.70 -5.41 13.96
N ASP A 76 15.84 -5.56 12.93
CA ASP A 76 16.03 -4.85 11.67
C ASP A 76 15.53 -3.39 11.76
N CYS A 77 14.84 -3.01 12.84
CA CYS A 77 14.22 -1.69 13.06
C CYS A 77 13.33 -1.28 11.87
N GLU A 78 12.55 -2.24 11.38
CA GLU A 78 11.59 -2.06 10.30
C GLU A 78 10.16 -2.20 10.81
N TYR A 79 9.22 -1.58 10.11
CA TYR A 79 7.81 -1.73 10.47
C TYR A 79 7.35 -3.18 10.42
N GLY A 80 6.67 -3.61 11.46
CA GLY A 80 6.06 -4.93 11.56
C GLY A 80 4.95 -5.12 10.53
N ILE A 81 4.58 -6.38 10.36
CA ILE A 81 3.44 -6.82 9.53
C ILE A 81 2.33 -7.25 10.50
N SER A 82 1.12 -6.77 10.29
CA SER A 82 -0.04 -7.12 11.12
C SER A 82 -0.32 -8.62 11.08
N GLU A 83 -0.76 -9.19 12.19
CA GLU A 83 -1.21 -10.59 12.22
C GLU A 83 -2.41 -10.78 11.29
N GLY A 84 -2.43 -11.90 10.56
CA GLY A 84 -3.52 -12.19 9.61
C GLY A 84 -3.50 -11.34 8.34
N VAL A 85 -2.36 -10.67 8.03
CA VAL A 85 -2.21 -9.91 6.79
C VAL A 85 -2.50 -10.80 5.58
N ILE A 86 -3.22 -10.23 4.61
CA ILE A 86 -3.65 -10.96 3.41
C ILE A 86 -2.47 -11.18 2.45
N PHE A 87 -1.65 -10.15 2.24
CA PHE A 87 -0.55 -10.20 1.28
C PHE A 87 0.81 -10.35 1.97
N SER A 88 1.46 -11.49 1.77
CA SER A 88 2.83 -11.77 2.22
C SER A 88 3.79 -12.04 1.06
N ASN A 89 3.27 -12.09 -0.17
CA ASN A 89 3.96 -12.48 -1.41
C ASN A 89 4.49 -11.28 -2.20
N TRP A 90 4.91 -10.20 -1.53
CA TRP A 90 5.36 -8.99 -2.19
C TRP A 90 6.79 -8.58 -1.79
N GLN A 91 7.46 -7.86 -2.68
CA GLN A 91 8.79 -7.30 -2.52
C GLN A 91 8.86 -5.90 -3.14
N GLN A 92 9.78 -5.07 -2.63
CA GLN A 92 10.00 -3.74 -3.16
C GLN A 92 11.03 -3.76 -4.29
N ILE A 93 10.78 -2.94 -5.31
CA ILE A 93 11.69 -2.68 -6.43
C ILE A 93 11.92 -1.18 -6.58
N ASP A 94 13.03 -0.81 -7.21
CA ASP A 94 13.35 0.61 -7.42
C ASP A 94 12.54 1.20 -8.59
N VAL A 95 12.41 0.45 -9.67
CA VAL A 95 11.83 0.91 -10.94
C VAL A 95 10.91 -0.15 -11.52
N MET A 96 9.78 0.28 -12.09
CA MET A 96 8.89 -0.59 -12.87
C MET A 96 9.62 -1.11 -14.12
N PRO A 97 9.38 -2.36 -14.53
CA PRO A 97 9.83 -2.83 -15.83
C PRO A 97 9.18 -2.00 -16.96
N GLU A 98 9.87 -1.93 -18.10
CA GLU A 98 9.29 -1.34 -19.31
C GLU A 98 8.17 -2.22 -19.84
N GLY A 99 7.09 -1.62 -20.30
CA GLY A 99 5.95 -2.33 -20.90
C GLY A 99 4.63 -1.58 -20.78
N ASP A 100 3.70 -1.97 -21.62
CA ASP A 100 2.33 -1.55 -21.49
C ASP A 100 1.72 -2.20 -20.25
N GLY A 101 0.94 -1.42 -19.50
CA GLY A 101 0.26 -1.88 -18.31
C GLY A 101 -1.22 -1.51 -18.34
N VAL A 102 -1.97 -2.06 -17.41
CA VAL A 102 -3.35 -1.67 -17.13
C VAL A 102 -3.37 -0.80 -15.90
N TYR A 103 -4.22 0.21 -15.90
CA TYR A 103 -4.37 1.10 -14.76
C TYR A 103 -5.62 0.71 -13.97
N GLY A 104 -5.51 0.68 -12.66
CA GLY A 104 -6.65 0.52 -11.77
C GLY A 104 -6.97 1.81 -11.05
N LEU A 105 -8.23 2.18 -10.99
CA LEU A 105 -8.69 3.42 -10.36
C LEU A 105 -9.78 3.11 -9.33
N ASP A 106 -9.51 3.44 -8.08
CA ASP A 106 -10.47 3.46 -6.99
C ASP A 106 -10.80 4.91 -6.65
N TYR A 107 -12.09 5.27 -6.75
CA TYR A 107 -12.53 6.64 -6.48
C TYR A 107 -12.75 6.83 -4.98
N GLY A 108 -12.17 7.87 -4.42
CA GLY A 108 -12.47 8.40 -3.10
C GLY A 108 -12.63 9.90 -3.15
N PHE A 109 -13.15 10.49 -2.07
CA PHE A 109 -13.30 11.95 -2.01
C PHE A 109 -12.94 12.50 -0.62
N SER A 110 -13.89 12.62 0.31
CA SER A 110 -13.67 13.37 1.55
C SER A 110 -12.76 12.66 2.55
N ASN A 111 -13.07 11.43 2.88
CA ASN A 111 -12.33 10.63 3.87
C ASN A 111 -11.44 9.59 3.20
N ASP A 112 -11.89 9.07 2.08
CA ASP A 112 -11.21 8.02 1.33
C ASP A 112 -10.37 8.62 0.20
N PRO A 113 -9.14 8.15 0.01
CA PRO A 113 -8.32 8.62 -1.08
C PRO A 113 -8.78 8.06 -2.43
N THR A 114 -8.66 8.86 -3.48
CA THR A 114 -8.62 8.32 -4.84
C THR A 114 -7.26 7.64 -5.03
N ALA A 115 -7.27 6.38 -5.42
CA ALA A 115 -6.09 5.59 -5.70
C ALA A 115 -6.02 5.21 -7.18
N LEU A 116 -4.89 5.52 -7.85
CA LEU A 116 -4.58 5.10 -9.20
C LEU A 116 -3.26 4.35 -9.20
N VAL A 117 -3.27 3.13 -9.70
CA VAL A 117 -2.07 2.30 -9.83
C VAL A 117 -1.86 1.86 -11.27
N LYS A 118 -0.59 1.74 -11.70
CA LYS A 118 -0.21 1.05 -12.93
C LYS A 118 0.20 -0.38 -12.62
N VAL A 119 -0.31 -1.34 -13.37
CA VAL A 119 -0.03 -2.76 -13.19
C VAL A 119 0.49 -3.37 -14.49
N ILE A 120 1.59 -4.10 -14.38
CA ILE A 120 2.08 -4.99 -15.44
C ILE A 120 1.97 -6.42 -14.92
N GLU A 121 1.20 -7.25 -15.58
CA GLU A 121 1.11 -8.68 -15.27
C GLU A 121 2.00 -9.47 -16.26
N THR A 122 2.85 -10.32 -15.73
CA THR A 122 3.61 -11.32 -16.48
C THR A 122 3.15 -12.73 -16.13
N HIS A 123 3.68 -13.75 -16.79
CA HIS A 123 3.40 -15.14 -16.39
C HIS A 123 3.86 -15.43 -14.95
N GLU A 124 4.94 -14.78 -14.50
CA GLU A 124 5.61 -15.11 -13.25
C GLU A 124 5.25 -14.18 -12.10
N ALA A 125 4.86 -12.92 -12.38
CA ALA A 125 4.71 -11.90 -11.36
C ALA A 125 3.75 -10.77 -11.75
N PHE A 126 3.33 -10.02 -10.74
CA PHE A 126 2.73 -8.70 -10.88
C PHE A 126 3.76 -7.62 -10.53
N TYR A 127 3.76 -6.54 -11.31
CA TYR A 127 4.51 -5.32 -11.01
C TYR A 127 3.51 -4.19 -10.84
N VAL A 128 3.62 -3.44 -9.76
CA VAL A 128 2.65 -2.38 -9.43
C VAL A 128 3.35 -1.10 -8.98
N ASP A 129 2.80 0.03 -9.42
CA ASP A 129 3.28 1.36 -9.11
C ASP A 129 2.12 2.28 -8.76
N GLU A 130 2.17 2.89 -7.58
CA GLU A 130 1.20 3.87 -7.11
C GLU A 130 1.46 5.21 -7.78
N LEU A 131 0.49 5.69 -8.53
CA LEU A 131 0.60 6.95 -9.29
C LEU A 131 -0.14 8.10 -8.61
N ILE A 132 -1.31 7.81 -8.06
CA ILE A 132 -2.13 8.77 -7.30
C ILE A 132 -2.62 8.07 -6.04
N TYR A 133 -2.52 8.76 -4.91
CA TYR A 133 -3.15 8.35 -3.66
C TYR A 133 -3.44 9.62 -2.83
N ARG A 134 -4.62 10.22 -3.04
CA ARG A 134 -5.00 11.51 -2.47
C ARG A 134 -6.48 11.61 -2.18
N THR A 135 -6.83 12.29 -1.08
CA THR A 135 -8.20 12.70 -0.76
C THR A 135 -8.55 14.05 -1.41
N GLY A 136 -9.83 14.35 -1.53
CA GLY A 136 -10.33 15.64 -1.97
C GLY A 136 -10.18 15.93 -3.47
N LEU A 137 -9.90 14.94 -4.30
CA LEU A 137 -9.80 15.11 -5.74
C LEU A 137 -11.17 15.11 -6.39
N LEU A 138 -11.46 16.15 -7.18
CA LEU A 138 -12.58 16.15 -8.13
C LEU A 138 -12.17 15.44 -9.42
N ASN A 139 -13.15 14.98 -10.20
CA ASN A 139 -12.88 14.29 -11.47
C ASN A 139 -11.96 15.09 -12.41
N ARG A 140 -12.14 16.41 -12.49
CA ARG A 140 -11.24 17.30 -13.25
C ARG A 140 -9.78 17.29 -12.77
N ASP A 141 -9.57 17.08 -11.45
CA ASP A 141 -8.23 17.03 -10.88
C ASP A 141 -7.58 15.68 -11.20
N ILE A 142 -8.36 14.60 -11.17
CA ILE A 142 -7.91 13.26 -11.59
C ILE A 142 -7.51 13.28 -13.06
N VAL A 143 -8.34 13.85 -13.94
CA VAL A 143 -8.04 14.03 -15.38
C VAL A 143 -6.72 14.74 -15.56
N ARG A 144 -6.54 15.90 -14.91
CA ARG A 144 -5.30 16.68 -15.01
C ARG A 144 -4.07 15.89 -14.53
N LEU A 145 -4.19 15.15 -13.44
CA LEU A 145 -3.11 14.32 -12.92
C LEU A 145 -2.76 13.18 -13.89
N MET A 146 -3.75 12.51 -14.48
CA MET A 146 -3.54 11.47 -15.48
C MET A 146 -2.82 12.02 -16.73
N GLU A 147 -3.17 13.23 -17.18
CA GLU A 147 -2.47 13.91 -18.29
C GLU A 147 -1.01 14.21 -17.92
N GLN A 148 -0.75 14.73 -16.71
CA GLN A 148 0.61 15.00 -16.22
C GLN A 148 1.46 13.74 -16.09
N LEU A 149 0.84 12.61 -15.76
CA LEU A 149 1.49 11.30 -15.68
C LEU A 149 1.74 10.67 -17.05
N GLY A 150 1.28 11.30 -18.14
CA GLY A 150 1.47 10.82 -19.50
C GLY A 150 0.61 9.61 -19.86
N ILE A 151 -0.51 9.40 -19.15
CA ILE A 151 -1.47 8.33 -19.49
C ILE A 151 -2.11 8.68 -20.83
N ARG A 152 -1.96 7.77 -21.80
CA ARG A 152 -2.35 8.00 -23.19
C ARG A 152 -3.85 7.85 -23.37
N LYS A 153 -4.50 8.92 -23.82
CA LYS A 153 -5.93 8.93 -24.15
C LYS A 153 -6.23 7.90 -25.24
N ASP A 154 -7.39 7.30 -25.18
CA ASP A 154 -7.91 6.28 -26.10
C ASP A 154 -7.04 5.02 -26.25
N TYR A 155 -5.88 4.97 -25.58
CA TYR A 155 -4.93 3.85 -25.71
C TYR A 155 -4.77 3.08 -24.39
N ASP A 156 -4.35 3.78 -23.33
CA ASP A 156 -4.08 3.13 -22.04
C ASP A 156 -5.39 2.72 -21.38
N GLU A 157 -5.50 1.45 -21.04
CA GLU A 157 -6.72 0.91 -20.42
C GLU A 157 -6.74 1.20 -18.93
N ILE A 158 -7.84 1.78 -18.47
CA ILE A 158 -8.08 2.11 -17.06
C ILE A 158 -9.33 1.37 -16.59
N ILE A 159 -9.21 0.60 -15.52
CA ILE A 159 -10.33 -0.11 -14.91
C ILE A 159 -10.68 0.59 -13.61
N ALA A 160 -11.88 1.12 -13.54
CA ALA A 160 -12.34 1.92 -12.41
C ALA A 160 -13.45 1.24 -11.63
N ASP A 161 -13.62 1.66 -10.37
CA ASP A 161 -14.75 1.23 -9.57
C ASP A 161 -16.08 1.46 -10.29
N SER A 162 -16.85 0.39 -10.49
CA SER A 162 -18.15 0.45 -11.15
C SER A 162 -19.26 1.12 -10.32
N ALA A 163 -19.02 1.40 -9.05
CA ALA A 163 -19.98 2.14 -8.22
C ALA A 163 -20.07 3.63 -8.61
N GLU A 164 -19.11 4.14 -9.41
CA GLU A 164 -18.98 5.53 -9.81
C GLU A 164 -19.23 5.78 -11.32
N PRO A 165 -20.42 5.42 -11.87
CA PRO A 165 -20.67 5.49 -13.31
C PRO A 165 -20.60 6.93 -13.88
N LYS A 166 -20.93 7.95 -13.06
CA LYS A 166 -20.81 9.35 -13.47
C LYS A 166 -19.35 9.75 -13.64
N SER A 167 -18.49 9.36 -12.70
CA SER A 167 -17.06 9.63 -12.74
C SER A 167 -16.42 8.93 -13.95
N ILE A 168 -16.78 7.69 -14.22
CA ILE A 168 -16.35 6.95 -15.42
C ILE A 168 -16.75 7.71 -16.69
N GLN A 169 -17.99 8.17 -16.79
CA GLN A 169 -18.46 8.93 -17.96
C GLN A 169 -17.70 10.26 -18.14
N GLU A 170 -17.38 10.96 -17.07
CA GLU A 170 -16.58 12.19 -17.14
C GLU A 170 -15.17 11.91 -17.64
N MET A 171 -14.53 10.79 -17.20
CA MET A 171 -13.22 10.37 -17.72
C MET A 171 -13.29 10.05 -19.23
N HIS A 172 -14.33 9.36 -19.67
CA HIS A 172 -14.58 9.10 -21.10
C HIS A 172 -14.71 10.41 -21.89
N ASN A 173 -15.48 11.36 -21.37
CA ASN A 173 -15.66 12.67 -22.02
C ASN A 173 -14.33 13.45 -22.11
N ALA A 174 -13.40 13.19 -21.19
CA ALA A 174 -12.04 13.72 -21.23
C ALA A 174 -11.09 12.96 -22.19
N GLY A 175 -11.56 11.88 -22.83
CA GLY A 175 -10.84 11.09 -23.83
C GLY A 175 -10.06 9.89 -23.26
N PHE A 176 -10.27 9.50 -22.01
CA PHE A 176 -9.60 8.34 -21.42
C PHE A 176 -10.40 7.04 -21.65
N ASN A 177 -9.69 5.94 -21.91
CA ASN A 177 -10.28 4.61 -22.09
C ASN A 177 -10.54 3.95 -20.72
N VAL A 178 -11.58 4.42 -20.03
CA VAL A 178 -11.96 3.93 -18.71
C VAL A 178 -13.10 2.93 -18.83
N LYS A 179 -12.97 1.78 -18.19
CA LYS A 179 -14.00 0.73 -18.13
C LYS A 179 -14.39 0.44 -16.69
N PRO A 180 -15.67 0.13 -16.41
CA PRO A 180 -16.09 -0.28 -15.09
C PRO A 180 -15.53 -1.66 -14.73
N ALA A 181 -15.03 -1.82 -13.51
CA ALA A 181 -14.67 -3.12 -12.95
C ALA A 181 -15.93 -3.99 -12.80
N LYS A 182 -15.87 -5.26 -13.16
CA LYS A 182 -16.98 -6.20 -12.90
C LYS A 182 -16.95 -6.62 -11.43
N LYS A 183 -18.04 -6.33 -10.74
CA LYS A 183 -18.27 -6.73 -9.36
C LYS A 183 -19.28 -7.90 -9.33
N GLY A 184 -18.82 -9.09 -8.94
CA GLY A 184 -19.67 -10.25 -8.61
C GLY A 184 -19.72 -10.46 -7.10
N ALA A 185 -20.55 -11.38 -6.64
CA ALA A 185 -20.76 -11.66 -5.21
C ALA A 185 -19.46 -11.94 -4.44
N ASP A 186 -18.47 -12.59 -5.06
CA ASP A 186 -17.19 -12.95 -4.45
C ASP A 186 -15.99 -12.22 -5.08
N SER A 187 -16.22 -11.10 -5.78
CA SER A 187 -15.18 -10.40 -6.56
C SER A 187 -13.97 -9.97 -5.73
N ILE A 188 -14.17 -9.60 -4.47
CA ILE A 188 -13.08 -9.24 -3.56
C ILE A 188 -12.20 -10.45 -3.30
N ARG A 189 -12.79 -11.59 -2.95
CA ARG A 189 -12.06 -12.83 -2.65
C ARG A 189 -11.33 -13.35 -3.87
N VAL A 190 -12.00 -13.43 -5.01
CA VAL A 190 -11.40 -13.87 -6.28
C VAL A 190 -10.22 -12.97 -6.66
N GLY A 191 -10.36 -11.65 -6.49
CA GLY A 191 -9.27 -10.70 -6.73
C GLY A 191 -8.10 -10.90 -5.78
N ILE A 192 -8.36 -11.12 -4.49
CA ILE A 192 -7.33 -11.44 -3.49
C ILE A 192 -6.61 -12.74 -3.87
N ASP A 193 -7.34 -13.81 -4.15
CA ASP A 193 -6.78 -15.12 -4.53
C ASP A 193 -5.90 -14.98 -5.79
N LYS A 194 -6.33 -14.17 -6.77
CA LYS A 194 -5.52 -13.88 -7.96
C LYS A 194 -4.23 -13.14 -7.61
N LEU A 195 -4.28 -12.11 -6.76
CA LEU A 195 -3.08 -11.37 -6.31
C LEU A 195 -2.12 -12.25 -5.49
N GLN A 196 -2.64 -13.21 -4.75
CA GLN A 196 -1.83 -14.16 -3.99
C GLN A 196 -1.20 -15.24 -4.86
N SER A 197 -1.68 -15.45 -6.08
CA SER A 197 -1.24 -16.54 -6.97
C SER A 197 0.19 -16.36 -7.53
N LYS A 198 0.73 -15.14 -7.49
CA LYS A 198 2.05 -14.78 -8.03
C LYS A 198 2.78 -13.83 -7.09
N PRO A 199 4.11 -13.74 -7.16
CA PRO A 199 4.88 -12.68 -6.51
C PRO A 199 4.42 -11.30 -6.99
N ILE A 200 4.39 -10.33 -6.07
CA ILE A 200 4.07 -8.92 -6.34
C ILE A 200 5.34 -8.10 -6.13
N TYR A 201 5.73 -7.34 -7.14
CA TYR A 201 6.81 -6.37 -7.06
C TYR A 201 6.23 -4.96 -7.05
N VAL A 202 6.39 -4.26 -5.94
CA VAL A 202 5.87 -2.90 -5.73
C VAL A 202 7.02 -1.89 -5.72
N THR A 203 6.86 -0.77 -6.42
CA THR A 203 7.89 0.26 -6.40
C THR A 203 8.04 0.88 -5.01
N LYS A 204 9.27 1.20 -4.60
CA LYS A 204 9.55 1.81 -3.29
C LYS A 204 8.80 3.13 -3.07
N ARG A 205 8.49 3.87 -4.13
CA ARG A 205 7.74 5.12 -4.07
C ARG A 205 6.24 4.94 -3.78
N SER A 206 5.71 3.72 -3.93
CA SER A 206 4.31 3.35 -3.67
C SER A 206 4.05 3.21 -2.16
N THR A 207 4.31 4.28 -1.41
CA THR A 207 4.35 4.24 0.05
C THR A 207 3.01 3.88 0.69
N ASN A 208 1.90 4.37 0.11
CA ASN A 208 0.57 4.06 0.63
C ASN A 208 0.16 2.62 0.31
N LEU A 209 0.40 2.12 -0.90
CA LEU A 209 0.13 0.74 -1.27
C LEU A 209 0.98 -0.24 -0.43
N ILE A 210 2.25 0.09 -0.16
CA ILE A 210 3.10 -0.68 0.75
C ILE A 210 2.52 -0.70 2.16
N LYS A 211 1.99 0.43 2.64
CA LYS A 211 1.31 0.52 3.94
C LYS A 211 0.06 -0.35 3.95
N GLU A 212 -0.72 -0.36 2.87
CA GLU A 212 -1.88 -1.25 2.75
C GLU A 212 -1.47 -2.72 2.76
N PHE A 213 -0.48 -3.14 1.99
CA PHE A 213 0.00 -4.53 2.02
C PHE A 213 0.46 -5.00 3.40
N ARG A 214 0.95 -4.11 4.25
CA ARG A 214 1.37 -4.44 5.62
C ARG A 214 0.22 -4.54 6.61
N ASN A 215 -0.93 -3.91 6.30
CA ASN A 215 -2.02 -3.74 7.26
C ASN A 215 -3.35 -4.35 6.80
N TYR A 216 -3.52 -4.63 5.50
CA TYR A 216 -4.75 -5.23 4.99
C TYR A 216 -4.84 -6.69 5.41
N CYS A 217 -5.75 -6.98 6.32
CA CYS A 217 -5.87 -8.29 6.96
C CYS A 217 -7.32 -8.80 6.94
N TRP A 218 -7.47 -10.09 7.23
CA TRP A 218 -8.79 -10.66 7.43
C TRP A 218 -9.43 -10.10 8.70
N ALA A 219 -10.70 -9.72 8.62
CA ALA A 219 -11.46 -9.31 9.79
C ALA A 219 -11.59 -10.50 10.76
N VAL A 220 -11.61 -10.19 12.03
CA VAL A 220 -11.83 -11.21 13.08
C VAL A 220 -13.28 -11.14 13.61
N ASP A 221 -13.82 -12.28 13.98
CA ASP A 221 -15.11 -12.35 14.64
C ASP A 221 -15.00 -11.94 16.13
N LYS A 222 -16.12 -12.04 16.85
CA LYS A 222 -16.19 -11.68 18.29
C LYS A 222 -15.29 -12.54 19.18
N ASP A 223 -14.93 -13.74 18.71
CA ASP A 223 -14.07 -14.69 19.39
C ASP A 223 -12.59 -14.56 18.98
N GLY A 224 -12.27 -13.54 18.17
CA GLY A 224 -10.92 -13.29 17.68
C GLY A 224 -10.47 -14.22 16.55
N LYS A 225 -11.38 -14.99 15.94
CA LYS A 225 -11.05 -15.88 14.82
C LYS A 225 -11.13 -15.13 13.49
N PRO A 226 -10.14 -15.34 12.58
CA PRO A 226 -10.18 -14.74 11.26
C PRO A 226 -11.44 -15.15 10.49
N THR A 227 -12.08 -14.17 9.86
CA THR A 227 -13.20 -14.39 8.95
C THR A 227 -12.68 -14.49 7.50
N ASN A 228 -13.57 -14.83 6.56
CA ASN A 228 -13.26 -14.82 5.13
C ASN A 228 -13.52 -13.44 4.48
N LYS A 229 -13.70 -12.40 5.29
CA LYS A 229 -13.90 -11.02 4.82
C LYS A 229 -12.70 -10.18 5.24
N PRO A 230 -12.12 -9.38 4.36
CA PRO A 230 -11.08 -8.43 4.75
C PRO A 230 -11.68 -7.29 5.59
N ILE A 231 -10.82 -6.58 6.33
CA ILE A 231 -11.20 -5.34 6.99
C ILE A 231 -11.55 -4.27 5.95
N ASP A 232 -12.43 -3.34 6.33
CA ASP A 232 -12.79 -2.18 5.51
C ASP A 232 -11.85 -1.00 5.83
N ALA A 233 -10.55 -1.23 5.65
CA ALA A 233 -9.48 -0.27 5.85
C ALA A 233 -8.23 -0.75 5.10
N TYR A 234 -7.37 0.16 4.71
CA TYR A 234 -6.13 -0.16 3.97
C TYR A 234 -6.39 -0.90 2.66
N ASN A 235 -7.41 -0.51 1.91
CA ASN A 235 -7.92 -1.23 0.76
C ASN A 235 -7.95 -0.44 -0.55
N HIS A 236 -7.78 0.88 -0.55
CA HIS A 236 -7.98 1.71 -1.75
C HIS A 236 -6.98 1.40 -2.88
N GLY A 237 -5.69 1.36 -2.57
CA GLY A 237 -4.66 0.97 -3.53
C GLY A 237 -4.76 -0.51 -3.90
N VAL A 238 -5.10 -1.37 -2.92
CA VAL A 238 -5.36 -2.80 -3.15
C VAL A 238 -6.57 -3.00 -4.05
N ASP A 239 -7.66 -2.24 -3.86
CA ASP A 239 -8.86 -2.32 -4.68
C ASP A 239 -8.59 -1.81 -6.10
N ALA A 240 -7.88 -0.69 -6.25
CA ALA A 240 -7.40 -0.24 -7.54
C ALA A 240 -6.55 -1.32 -8.23
N PHE A 241 -5.64 -1.99 -7.51
CA PHE A 241 -4.85 -3.09 -8.05
C PHE A 241 -5.74 -4.28 -8.47
N ARG A 242 -6.71 -4.67 -7.67
CA ARG A 242 -7.68 -5.72 -8.01
C ARG A 242 -8.48 -5.40 -9.26
N TYR A 243 -8.88 -4.14 -9.44
CA TYR A 243 -9.59 -3.72 -10.66
C TYR A 243 -8.70 -3.90 -11.89
N ALA A 244 -7.45 -3.45 -11.85
CA ALA A 244 -6.52 -3.58 -12.96
C ALA A 244 -6.31 -5.03 -13.43
N ILE A 245 -6.35 -6.00 -12.52
CA ILE A 245 -6.13 -7.43 -12.85
C ILE A 245 -7.42 -8.23 -13.08
N SER A 246 -8.57 -7.57 -13.18
CA SER A 246 -9.86 -8.22 -13.45
C SER A 246 -9.79 -9.15 -14.67
N PRO A 247 -10.49 -10.33 -14.68
CA PRO A 247 -10.30 -11.39 -15.69
C PRO A 247 -10.62 -11.00 -17.13
N GLU A 248 -11.18 -9.83 -17.36
CA GLU A 248 -11.61 -9.36 -18.68
C GLU A 248 -10.49 -8.75 -19.51
N HIS A 249 -9.35 -8.53 -18.88
CA HIS A 249 -8.21 -7.94 -19.56
C HIS A 249 -7.32 -9.03 -20.10
N ASN A 250 -7.33 -9.19 -21.43
CA ASN A 250 -6.28 -9.89 -22.13
C ASN A 250 -5.02 -9.01 -22.03
N PHE A 251 -4.22 -9.23 -20.98
CA PHE A 251 -2.87 -8.68 -20.96
C PHE A 251 -2.18 -9.13 -22.25
N LYS A 252 -1.95 -8.20 -23.15
CA LYS A 252 -1.09 -8.48 -24.30
C LYS A 252 0.32 -8.57 -23.72
N PHE A 253 0.80 -9.77 -23.51
CA PHE A 253 2.17 -10.02 -23.10
C PHE A 253 3.11 -9.49 -24.18
N ALA A 254 3.54 -8.26 -24.06
CA ALA A 254 4.61 -7.68 -24.86
C ALA A 254 5.90 -7.74 -24.04
N ILE A 255 6.47 -8.93 -23.93
CA ILE A 255 7.89 -9.05 -23.60
C ILE A 255 8.63 -8.97 -24.93
N LYS A 256 9.40 -7.90 -25.12
CA LYS A 256 10.52 -7.87 -26.06
C LYS A 256 11.78 -8.24 -25.33
#